data_b58ea50ceee7892ca159f5285fe39239
#
_entry.id   b58ea50ceee7892ca159f5285fe39239
#
_cell.length_a   1.000
_cell.length_b   1.000
_cell.length_c   1.000
_cell.angle_alpha   90.00
_cell.angle_beta   90.00
_cell.angle_gamma   90.00
#
_symmetry.space_group_name_H-M   'P 1'
#
loop_
_entity.id
_entity.type
_entity.pdbx_description
1 polymer ?
#
loop_
_entity_poly.entity_id
_entity_poly.type
_entity_poly.pdbx_seq_one_letter_code
_entity_poly.pdbx_strand_id
1 'polypeptide(L)'
;MRICGGAARGIPLQIPKGIEIRPATEANRERLFSSLGERVVGSHFLDLFAGTGSYGLEALSRGAKQGEFVENNRKAVGSLYKNLENVSKSAQSNQKYFTIHNRDVIQYLKSNIAPLDLLFLDPPYPIFPQVGPIIFELILKNKIMKENGLLIHEAPPETRSDFDGWEVVRTVGKSKKGCPSFKIFQIKT
;
A
#
# COMPACT_ATOMS: atom_id res chain seq x y z
N MET A 1 -13.92 0.21 -9.66
CA MET A 1 -12.88 0.89 -8.88
C MET A 1 -12.09 1.82 -9.78
N ARG A 2 -11.73 3.01 -9.33
CA ARG A 2 -10.98 4.02 -10.11
C ARG A 2 -10.03 4.80 -9.19
N ILE A 3 -9.10 5.54 -9.76
CA ILE A 3 -8.24 6.49 -9.04
C ILE A 3 -9.10 7.65 -8.51
N CYS A 4 -8.93 8.01 -7.24
CA CYS A 4 -9.79 8.98 -6.54
C CYS A 4 -9.26 10.42 -6.63
N GLY A 5 -7.93 10.60 -6.76
CA GLY A 5 -7.31 11.91 -6.75
C GLY A 5 -6.01 11.98 -7.54
N GLY A 6 -5.41 13.17 -7.59
CA GLY A 6 -4.17 13.42 -8.33
C GLY A 6 -4.36 13.55 -9.83
N ALA A 7 -3.23 13.49 -10.57
CA ALA A 7 -3.19 13.76 -12.01
C ALA A 7 -3.93 12.71 -12.86
N ALA A 8 -4.07 11.47 -12.36
CA ALA A 8 -4.81 10.40 -13.04
C ALA A 8 -6.21 10.17 -12.45
N ARG A 9 -6.80 11.15 -11.76
CA ARG A 9 -8.15 11.03 -11.18
C ARG A 9 -9.18 10.54 -12.21
N GLY A 10 -10.01 9.58 -11.81
CA GLY A 10 -11.08 9.01 -12.63
C GLY A 10 -10.66 7.83 -13.50
N ILE A 11 -9.36 7.55 -13.66
CA ILE A 11 -8.89 6.40 -14.45
C ILE A 11 -9.39 5.10 -13.82
N PRO A 12 -10.11 4.25 -14.59
CA PRO A 12 -10.61 2.98 -14.09
C PRO A 12 -9.47 1.97 -13.88
N LEU A 13 -9.52 1.22 -12.78
CA LEU A 13 -8.62 0.12 -12.50
C LEU A 13 -9.28 -1.20 -12.91
N GLN A 14 -8.58 -1.98 -13.72
CA GLN A 14 -9.00 -3.30 -14.14
C GLN A 14 -8.90 -4.27 -12.97
N ILE A 15 -9.96 -5.05 -12.77
CA ILE A 15 -10.03 -6.12 -11.76
C ILE A 15 -10.15 -7.44 -12.53
N PRO A 16 -9.29 -8.44 -12.26
CA PRO A 16 -9.36 -9.73 -12.94
C PRO A 16 -10.65 -10.47 -12.57
N LYS A 17 -11.26 -11.13 -13.55
CA LYS A 17 -12.44 -11.96 -13.31
C LYS A 17 -12.12 -13.12 -12.37
N GLY A 18 -13.02 -13.38 -11.41
CA GLY A 18 -12.92 -14.51 -10.48
C GLY A 18 -11.92 -14.34 -9.34
N ILE A 19 -11.40 -13.14 -9.12
CA ILE A 19 -10.68 -12.80 -7.90
C ILE A 19 -11.60 -11.91 -7.07
N GLU A 20 -11.90 -12.36 -5.87
CA GLU A 20 -12.61 -11.57 -4.88
C GLU A 20 -11.60 -10.58 -4.26
N ILE A 21 -11.39 -9.46 -4.94
CA ILE A 21 -10.64 -8.33 -4.37
C ILE A 21 -11.65 -7.55 -3.54
N ARG A 22 -11.42 -7.43 -2.25
CA ARG A 22 -12.11 -6.44 -1.43
C ARG A 22 -11.50 -5.09 -1.75
N PRO A 23 -12.12 -4.27 -2.60
CA PRO A 23 -11.56 -2.95 -2.84
C PRO A 23 -11.75 -2.15 -1.57
N ALA A 24 -10.68 -1.54 -1.06
CA ALA A 24 -10.86 -0.36 -0.24
C ALA A 24 -11.83 0.56 -0.97
N THR A 25 -12.93 0.93 -0.32
CA THR A 25 -13.91 1.79 -0.98
C THR A 25 -13.20 3.06 -1.46
N GLU A 26 -13.60 3.61 -2.59
CA GLU A 26 -13.04 4.87 -3.11
C GLU A 26 -13.00 5.94 -2.00
N ALA A 27 -14.06 6.01 -1.20
CA ALA A 27 -14.16 6.93 -0.06
C ALA A 27 -13.10 6.69 1.03
N ASN A 28 -12.76 5.43 1.33
CA ASN A 28 -11.73 5.11 2.31
C ASN A 28 -10.34 5.49 1.79
N ARG A 29 -10.04 5.17 0.52
CA ARG A 29 -8.79 5.60 -0.10
C ARG A 29 -8.66 7.12 -0.13
N GLU A 30 -9.71 7.83 -0.51
CA GLU A 30 -9.71 9.29 -0.52
C GLU A 30 -9.41 9.87 0.87
N ARG A 31 -10.05 9.34 1.94
CA ARG A 31 -9.78 9.75 3.33
C ARG A 31 -8.32 9.49 3.72
N LEU A 32 -7.81 8.30 3.40
CA LEU A 32 -6.41 7.96 3.68
C LEU A 32 -5.47 8.97 3.03
N PHE A 33 -5.58 9.16 1.73
CA PHE A 33 -4.66 10.02 1.00
C PHE A 33 -4.83 11.50 1.35
N SER A 34 -6.03 11.95 1.70
CA SER A 34 -6.24 13.28 2.29
C SER A 34 -5.52 13.43 3.63
N SER A 35 -5.50 12.38 4.45
CA SER A 35 -4.78 12.36 5.73
C SER A 35 -3.26 12.29 5.58
N LEU A 36 -2.75 11.65 4.52
CA LEU A 36 -1.32 11.61 4.21
C LEU A 36 -0.83 12.96 3.66
N GLY A 37 -1.70 13.66 2.91
CA GLY A 37 -1.39 14.99 2.38
C GLY A 37 -0.11 15.02 1.55
N GLU A 38 0.74 16.00 1.83
CA GLU A 38 1.98 16.23 1.09
C GLU A 38 3.06 15.17 1.29
N ARG A 39 2.91 14.28 2.27
CA ARG A 39 3.84 13.15 2.47
C ARG A 39 3.88 12.19 1.28
N VAL A 40 2.89 12.24 0.41
CA VAL A 40 2.82 11.41 -0.81
C VAL A 40 3.68 11.99 -1.93
N VAL A 41 3.75 13.33 -2.02
CA VAL A 41 4.48 14.02 -3.11
C VAL A 41 5.98 13.76 -2.98
N GLY A 42 6.57 13.27 -4.06
CA GLY A 42 8.00 12.94 -4.10
C GLY A 42 8.41 11.68 -3.32
N SER A 43 7.47 10.98 -2.69
CA SER A 43 7.76 9.79 -1.88
C SER A 43 8.23 8.59 -2.71
N HIS A 44 9.00 7.71 -2.05
CA HIS A 44 9.25 6.33 -2.47
C HIS A 44 8.36 5.41 -1.65
N PHE A 45 7.50 4.64 -2.32
CA PHE A 45 6.57 3.74 -1.65
C PHE A 45 6.78 2.26 -1.98
N LEU A 46 6.27 1.40 -1.11
CA LEU A 46 6.12 -0.04 -1.31
C LEU A 46 4.66 -0.43 -1.03
N ASP A 47 4.02 -1.11 -1.96
CA ASP A 47 2.65 -1.64 -1.86
C ASP A 47 2.70 -3.17 -1.74
N LEU A 48 2.52 -3.68 -0.53
CA LEU A 48 2.56 -5.10 -0.20
C LEU A 48 1.15 -5.70 -0.26
N PHE A 49 1.03 -6.87 -0.87
CA PHE A 49 -0.25 -7.48 -1.24
C PHE A 49 -1.03 -6.57 -2.20
N ALA A 50 -0.32 -6.02 -3.17
CA ALA A 50 -0.80 -4.91 -4.00
C ALA A 50 -2.09 -5.21 -4.79
N GLY A 51 -2.40 -6.47 -5.05
CA GLY A 51 -3.57 -6.86 -5.83
C GLY A 51 -3.55 -6.19 -7.20
N THR A 52 -4.51 -5.32 -7.46
CA THR A 52 -4.58 -4.51 -8.69
C THR A 52 -3.88 -3.15 -8.59
N GLY A 53 -3.20 -2.88 -7.48
CA GLY A 53 -2.38 -1.69 -7.26
C GLY A 53 -3.14 -0.47 -6.74
N SER A 54 -4.25 -0.66 -6.04
CA SER A 54 -5.15 0.45 -5.69
C SER A 54 -4.51 1.54 -4.83
N TYR A 55 -3.60 1.19 -3.92
CA TYR A 55 -2.90 2.17 -3.06
C TYR A 55 -1.70 2.78 -3.75
N GLY A 56 -0.80 1.96 -4.28
CA GLY A 56 0.40 2.45 -4.95
C GLY A 56 0.08 3.29 -6.18
N LEU A 57 -0.94 2.93 -6.98
CA LEU A 57 -1.36 3.71 -8.14
C LEU A 57 -2.04 5.03 -7.74
N GLU A 58 -2.75 5.07 -6.61
CA GLU A 58 -3.26 6.32 -6.04
C GLU A 58 -2.09 7.22 -5.59
N ALA A 59 -1.05 6.64 -4.95
CA ALA A 59 0.17 7.38 -4.57
C ALA A 59 0.88 7.95 -5.82
N LEU A 60 1.05 7.14 -6.87
CA LEU A 60 1.60 7.59 -8.15
C LEU A 60 0.80 8.78 -8.71
N SER A 61 -0.52 8.66 -8.77
CA SER A 61 -1.40 9.71 -9.26
C SER A 61 -1.29 11.02 -8.47
N ARG A 62 -0.94 10.94 -7.19
CA ARG A 62 -0.77 12.08 -6.29
C ARG A 62 0.68 12.58 -6.20
N GLY A 63 1.56 12.10 -7.07
CA GLY A 63 2.91 12.64 -7.22
C GLY A 63 4.01 11.89 -6.46
N ALA A 64 3.79 10.63 -6.06
CA ALA A 64 4.89 9.79 -5.62
C ALA A 64 5.93 9.65 -6.74
N LYS A 65 7.21 9.72 -6.38
CA LYS A 65 8.32 9.74 -7.35
C LYS A 65 8.73 8.35 -7.81
N GLN A 66 8.65 7.38 -6.91
CA GLN A 66 9.09 6.01 -7.14
C GLN A 66 8.21 5.04 -6.35
N GLY A 67 8.02 3.84 -6.85
CA GLY A 67 7.23 2.85 -6.15
C GLY A 67 7.47 1.42 -6.58
N GLU A 68 7.19 0.53 -5.65
CA GLU A 68 7.30 -0.90 -5.86
C GLU A 68 6.02 -1.59 -5.41
N PHE A 69 5.60 -2.57 -6.18
CA PHE A 69 4.41 -3.38 -5.90
C PHE A 69 4.82 -4.82 -5.74
N VAL A 70 4.34 -5.48 -4.70
CA VAL A 70 4.59 -6.91 -4.45
C VAL A 70 3.25 -7.64 -4.40
N GLU A 71 3.09 -8.59 -5.32
CA GLU A 71 1.87 -9.39 -5.44
C GLU A 71 2.24 -10.79 -5.94
N ASN A 72 1.71 -11.85 -5.33
CA ASN A 72 2.01 -13.22 -5.73
C ASN A 72 0.99 -13.81 -6.70
N ASN A 73 -0.21 -13.28 -6.79
CA ASN A 73 -1.26 -13.74 -7.69
C ASN A 73 -1.00 -13.25 -9.13
N ARG A 74 -0.64 -14.16 -10.03
CA ARG A 74 -0.32 -13.85 -11.43
C ARG A 74 -1.43 -13.12 -12.19
N LYS A 75 -2.72 -13.42 -11.89
CA LYS A 75 -3.85 -12.74 -12.56
C LYS A 75 -3.97 -11.28 -12.09
N ALA A 76 -3.78 -11.03 -10.78
CA ALA A 76 -3.75 -9.68 -10.23
C ALA A 76 -2.58 -8.89 -10.80
N VAL A 77 -1.38 -9.48 -10.86
CA VAL A 77 -0.18 -8.88 -11.48
C VAL A 77 -0.44 -8.50 -12.95
N GLY A 78 -1.10 -9.36 -13.73
CA GLY A 78 -1.45 -9.04 -15.13
C GLY A 78 -2.37 -7.81 -15.26
N SER A 79 -3.31 -7.63 -14.31
CA SER A 79 -4.15 -6.43 -14.25
C SER A 79 -3.37 -5.22 -13.76
N LEU A 80 -2.48 -5.42 -12.78
CA LEU A 80 -1.64 -4.35 -12.23
C LEU A 80 -0.72 -3.72 -13.28
N TYR A 81 -0.11 -4.52 -14.17
CA TYR A 81 0.68 -3.99 -15.29
C TYR A 81 -0.12 -3.04 -16.18
N LYS A 82 -1.35 -3.44 -16.56
CA LYS A 82 -2.24 -2.62 -17.39
C LYS A 82 -2.69 -1.36 -16.65
N ASN A 83 -2.98 -1.48 -15.36
CA ASN A 83 -3.36 -0.35 -14.53
C ASN A 83 -2.20 0.64 -14.38
N LEU A 84 -0.99 0.15 -14.14
CA LEU A 84 0.23 0.98 -14.04
C LEU A 84 0.48 1.75 -15.34
N GLU A 85 0.37 1.09 -16.50
CA GLU A 85 0.50 1.74 -17.80
C GLU A 85 -0.51 2.89 -17.97
N ASN A 86 -1.81 2.62 -17.73
CA ASN A 86 -2.87 3.60 -17.90
C ASN A 86 -2.73 4.79 -16.94
N VAL A 87 -2.43 4.51 -15.66
CA VAL A 87 -2.28 5.56 -14.64
C VAL A 87 -1.03 6.38 -14.90
N SER A 88 0.11 5.75 -15.23
CA SER A 88 1.36 6.46 -15.55
C SER A 88 1.21 7.36 -16.76
N LYS A 89 0.54 6.88 -17.82
CA LYS A 89 0.24 7.68 -19.02
C LYS A 89 -0.62 8.90 -18.68
N SER A 90 -1.69 8.71 -17.91
CA SER A 90 -2.59 9.80 -17.51
C SER A 90 -1.90 10.81 -16.58
N ALA A 91 -1.08 10.34 -15.66
CA ALA A 91 -0.31 11.18 -14.74
C ALA A 91 0.95 11.82 -15.36
N GLN A 92 1.25 11.53 -16.65
CA GLN A 92 2.48 11.93 -17.32
C GLN A 92 3.75 11.52 -16.53
N SER A 93 3.67 10.39 -15.82
CA SER A 93 4.75 9.88 -15.00
C SER A 93 5.59 8.86 -15.76
N ASN A 94 6.89 8.82 -15.49
CA ASN A 94 7.77 7.86 -16.12
C ASN A 94 7.65 6.48 -15.44
N GLN A 95 7.01 5.54 -16.14
CA GLN A 95 6.73 4.19 -15.64
C GLN A 95 7.99 3.43 -15.16
N LYS A 96 9.18 3.76 -15.67
CA LYS A 96 10.44 3.09 -15.27
C LYS A 96 10.78 3.24 -13.78
N TYR A 97 10.17 4.19 -13.08
CA TYR A 97 10.34 4.39 -11.64
C TYR A 97 9.39 3.53 -10.79
N PHE A 98 8.56 2.70 -11.45
CA PHE A 98 7.57 1.85 -10.77
C PHE A 98 7.76 0.40 -11.19
N THR A 99 8.07 -0.45 -10.22
CA THR A 99 8.42 -1.87 -10.46
C THR A 99 7.37 -2.79 -9.85
N ILE A 100 7.01 -3.85 -10.57
CA ILE A 100 6.09 -4.88 -10.10
C ILE A 100 6.87 -6.18 -9.87
N HIS A 101 6.80 -6.72 -8.66
CA HIS A 101 7.43 -7.97 -8.26
C HIS A 101 6.35 -9.04 -8.09
N ASN A 102 6.31 -10.03 -9.02
CA ASN A 102 5.45 -11.20 -8.83
C ASN A 102 6.12 -12.19 -7.87
N ARG A 103 5.96 -11.95 -6.58
CA ARG A 103 6.69 -12.64 -5.52
C ARG A 103 5.89 -12.68 -4.22
N ASP A 104 6.22 -13.65 -3.36
CA ASP A 104 5.75 -13.67 -1.98
C ASP A 104 6.32 -12.49 -1.17
N VAL A 105 5.48 -11.87 -0.35
CA VAL A 105 5.83 -10.66 0.44
C VAL A 105 6.96 -10.93 1.42
N ILE A 106 6.93 -12.05 2.17
CA ILE A 106 7.96 -12.38 3.16
C ILE A 106 9.29 -12.66 2.46
N GLN A 107 9.27 -13.32 1.31
CA GLN A 107 10.47 -13.55 0.52
C GLN A 107 11.04 -12.24 -0.05
N TYR A 108 10.16 -11.33 -0.47
CA TYR A 108 10.56 -10.02 -0.95
C TYR A 108 11.22 -9.17 0.14
N LEU A 109 10.63 -9.11 1.34
CA LEU A 109 11.15 -8.35 2.47
C LEU A 109 12.52 -8.82 3.00
N LYS A 110 12.97 -10.01 2.61
CA LYS A 110 14.32 -10.52 2.89
C LYS A 110 15.38 -10.01 1.90
N SER A 111 14.98 -9.33 0.83
CA SER A 111 15.91 -8.74 -0.13
C SER A 111 16.42 -7.37 0.35
N ASN A 112 17.41 -6.83 -0.36
CA ASN A 112 17.91 -5.48 -0.09
C ASN A 112 16.95 -4.44 -0.69
N ILE A 113 16.22 -3.74 0.18
CA ILE A 113 15.23 -2.72 -0.20
C ILE A 113 15.75 -1.37 0.28
N ALA A 114 15.75 -0.37 -0.60
CA ALA A 114 16.11 1.01 -0.22
C ALA A 114 15.09 1.56 0.78
N PRO A 115 15.51 2.39 1.76
CA PRO A 115 14.59 2.95 2.75
C PRO A 115 13.44 3.75 2.13
N LEU A 116 12.22 3.50 2.61
CA LEU A 116 10.95 3.97 2.08
C LEU A 116 10.35 5.11 2.90
N ASP A 117 9.61 5.98 2.22
CA ASP A 117 8.77 7.02 2.85
C ASP A 117 7.40 6.45 3.27
N LEU A 118 6.81 5.61 2.41
CA LEU A 118 5.48 5.03 2.61
C LEU A 118 5.49 3.52 2.35
N LEU A 119 4.80 2.77 3.20
CA LEU A 119 4.55 1.35 2.99
C LEU A 119 3.06 1.07 3.19
N PHE A 120 2.39 0.58 2.15
CA PHE A 120 1.00 0.13 2.21
C PHE A 120 0.98 -1.37 2.48
N LEU A 121 0.16 -1.79 3.45
CA LEU A 121 0.04 -3.18 3.91
C LEU A 121 -1.45 -3.56 3.99
N ASP A 122 -1.93 -4.29 2.99
CA ASP A 122 -3.33 -4.74 2.89
C ASP A 122 -3.43 -6.24 2.63
N PRO A 123 -2.98 -7.08 3.57
CA PRO A 123 -3.06 -8.53 3.42
C PRO A 123 -4.50 -9.00 3.57
N PRO A 124 -4.84 -10.17 2.99
CA PRO A 124 -6.11 -10.84 3.31
C PRO A 124 -6.24 -11.05 4.82
N TYR A 125 -7.37 -10.61 5.41
CA TYR A 125 -7.56 -10.62 6.88
C TYR A 125 -7.28 -11.97 7.56
N PRO A 126 -7.66 -13.14 6.97
CA PRO A 126 -7.41 -14.42 7.62
C PRO A 126 -5.95 -14.77 7.83
N ILE A 127 -5.05 -14.26 6.99
CA ILE A 127 -3.61 -14.57 7.08
C ILE A 127 -2.83 -13.57 7.94
N PHE A 128 -3.37 -12.37 8.16
CA PHE A 128 -2.66 -11.30 8.89
C PHE A 128 -2.19 -11.71 10.30
N PRO A 129 -2.97 -12.44 11.13
CA PRO A 129 -2.50 -12.85 12.44
C PRO A 129 -1.18 -13.65 12.41
N GLN A 130 -0.93 -14.38 11.32
CA GLN A 130 0.28 -15.19 11.13
C GLN A 130 1.42 -14.40 10.48
N VAL A 131 1.12 -13.63 9.43
CA VAL A 131 2.15 -12.94 8.63
C VAL A 131 2.48 -11.55 9.14
N GLY A 132 1.53 -10.86 9.79
CA GLY A 132 1.71 -9.49 10.28
C GLY A 132 2.92 -9.34 11.19
N PRO A 133 3.04 -10.09 12.30
CA PRO A 133 4.19 -9.98 13.20
C PRO A 133 5.53 -10.15 12.48
N ILE A 134 5.60 -11.11 11.54
CA ILE A 134 6.81 -11.40 10.76
C ILE A 134 7.15 -10.21 9.84
N ILE A 135 6.15 -9.61 9.21
CA ILE A 135 6.32 -8.45 8.32
C ILE A 135 6.86 -7.26 9.10
N PHE A 136 6.24 -6.92 10.24
CA PHE A 136 6.67 -5.81 11.09
C PHE A 136 8.10 -6.00 11.60
N GLU A 137 8.47 -7.23 12.02
CA GLU A 137 9.83 -7.59 12.43
C GLU A 137 10.84 -7.45 11.27
N LEU A 138 10.53 -7.98 10.08
CA LEU A 138 11.42 -7.91 8.92
C LEU A 138 11.68 -6.48 8.47
N ILE A 139 10.66 -5.61 8.51
CA ILE A 139 10.80 -4.20 8.14
C ILE A 139 11.76 -3.49 9.08
N LEU A 140 11.66 -3.73 10.39
CA LEU A 140 12.61 -3.17 11.39
C LEU A 140 14.01 -3.72 11.20
N LYS A 141 14.14 -5.04 11.17
CA LYS A 141 15.43 -5.74 11.08
C LYS A 141 16.24 -5.31 9.86
N ASN A 142 15.55 -5.16 8.72
CA ASN A 142 16.19 -4.82 7.44
C ASN A 142 16.21 -3.31 7.17
N LYS A 143 15.79 -2.47 8.14
CA LYS A 143 15.78 -1.00 8.05
C LYS A 143 15.08 -0.49 6.78
N ILE A 144 13.93 -1.08 6.44
CA ILE A 144 13.20 -0.80 5.21
C ILE A 144 12.52 0.58 5.24
N MET A 145 12.22 1.12 6.42
CA MET A 145 11.61 2.44 6.55
C MET A 145 12.65 3.53 6.84
N LYS A 146 12.43 4.72 6.29
CA LYS A 146 13.13 5.94 6.74
C LYS A 146 12.67 6.30 8.15
N GLU A 147 13.42 7.12 8.87
CA GLU A 147 13.15 7.58 10.23
C GLU A 147 11.72 8.13 10.40
N ASN A 148 11.25 8.94 9.45
CA ASN A 148 9.90 9.50 9.44
C ASN A 148 8.94 8.75 8.50
N GLY A 149 9.29 7.55 8.06
CA GLY A 149 8.48 6.74 7.16
C GLY A 149 7.19 6.27 7.83
N LEU A 150 6.14 6.12 7.04
CA LEU A 150 4.81 5.68 7.51
C LEU A 150 4.48 4.30 6.94
N LEU A 151 4.12 3.36 7.82
CA LEU A 151 3.48 2.11 7.44
C LEU A 151 1.98 2.25 7.63
N ILE A 152 1.23 2.02 6.57
CA ILE A 152 -0.23 2.16 6.52
C ILE A 152 -0.84 0.76 6.41
N HIS A 153 -1.57 0.33 7.43
CA HIS A 153 -2.25 -0.96 7.44
C HIS A 153 -3.77 -0.78 7.46
N GLU A 154 -4.45 -1.33 6.43
CA GLU A 154 -5.92 -1.41 6.43
C GLU A 154 -6.36 -2.68 7.14
N ALA A 155 -7.16 -2.53 8.20
CA ALA A 155 -7.67 -3.66 8.96
C ALA A 155 -8.98 -3.33 9.70
N PRO A 156 -9.75 -4.36 10.08
CA PRO A 156 -10.81 -4.19 11.08
C PRO A 156 -10.25 -3.58 12.37
N PRO A 157 -11.07 -2.77 13.09
CA PRO A 157 -10.62 -2.07 14.31
C PRO A 157 -10.05 -2.98 15.39
N GLU A 158 -10.56 -4.21 15.47
CA GLU A 158 -10.16 -5.25 16.42
C GLU A 158 -8.80 -5.91 16.12
N THR A 159 -8.22 -5.60 14.97
CA THR A 159 -6.93 -6.18 14.58
C THR A 159 -5.82 -5.70 15.50
N ARG A 160 -4.96 -6.62 15.92
CA ARG A 160 -3.76 -6.33 16.71
C ARG A 160 -2.96 -5.17 16.11
N SER A 161 -2.48 -4.28 16.95
CA SER A 161 -1.71 -3.10 16.55
C SER A 161 -0.52 -2.81 17.48
N ASP A 162 -0.24 -3.72 18.40
CA ASP A 162 0.93 -3.66 19.28
C ASP A 162 2.04 -4.51 18.69
N PHE A 163 2.97 -3.89 18.00
CA PHE A 163 4.17 -4.53 17.45
C PHE A 163 5.40 -3.89 18.09
N ASP A 164 6.36 -4.73 18.52
CA ASP A 164 7.59 -4.26 19.12
C ASP A 164 8.34 -3.31 18.19
N GLY A 165 8.80 -2.17 18.72
CA GLY A 165 9.48 -1.15 17.97
C GLY A 165 8.59 -0.25 17.09
N TRP A 166 7.25 -0.43 17.16
CA TRP A 166 6.29 0.37 16.40
C TRP A 166 5.29 1.09 17.29
N GLU A 167 4.85 2.26 16.88
CA GLU A 167 3.74 2.99 17.50
C GLU A 167 2.70 3.38 16.45
N VAL A 168 1.42 3.41 16.85
CA VAL A 168 0.33 3.93 16.04
C VAL A 168 0.27 5.43 16.22
N VAL A 169 0.70 6.19 15.23
CA VAL A 169 0.69 7.66 15.25
C VAL A 169 -0.64 8.26 14.82
N ARG A 170 -1.44 7.50 14.07
CA ARG A 170 -2.76 7.96 13.60
C ARG A 170 -3.67 6.79 13.21
N THR A 171 -4.97 6.98 13.41
CA THR A 171 -6.01 6.11 12.85
C THR A 171 -6.91 6.93 11.93
N VAL A 172 -7.18 6.43 10.72
CA VAL A 172 -8.04 7.08 9.72
C VAL A 172 -9.22 6.17 9.41
N GLY A 173 -10.43 6.71 9.49
CA GLY A 173 -11.68 5.96 9.31
C GLY A 173 -12.48 5.86 10.59
N LYS A 174 -13.66 5.23 10.51
CA LYS A 174 -14.54 5.04 11.68
C LYS A 174 -14.13 3.77 12.42
N SER A 175 -13.90 3.90 13.72
CA SER A 175 -13.68 2.76 14.63
C SER A 175 -15.02 2.07 14.96
N LYS A 176 -15.64 1.46 13.93
CA LYS A 176 -16.91 0.72 14.07
C LYS A 176 -16.67 -0.73 13.70
N LYS A 177 -17.15 -1.66 14.54
CA LYS A 177 -17.05 -3.11 14.28
C LYS A 177 -17.47 -3.46 12.84
N GLY A 178 -16.63 -4.21 12.15
CA GLY A 178 -16.84 -4.60 10.75
C GLY A 178 -16.54 -3.53 9.69
N CYS A 179 -16.15 -2.30 10.08
CA CYS A 179 -15.72 -1.27 9.15
C CYS A 179 -14.19 -1.19 9.17
N PRO A 180 -13.48 -1.45 8.05
CA PRO A 180 -12.03 -1.31 8.02
C PRO A 180 -11.62 0.15 8.25
N SER A 181 -10.50 0.31 8.96
CA SER A 181 -9.85 1.58 9.21
C SER A 181 -8.36 1.44 8.90
N PHE A 182 -7.68 2.56 8.71
CA PHE A 182 -6.24 2.57 8.52
C PHE A 182 -5.55 2.89 9.84
N LYS A 183 -4.67 2.00 10.26
CA LYS A 183 -3.71 2.29 11.32
C LYS A 183 -2.39 2.73 10.67
N ILE A 184 -1.92 3.90 11.02
CA ILE A 184 -0.68 4.47 10.51
C ILE A 184 0.37 4.35 11.60
N PHE A 185 1.43 3.61 11.28
CA PHE A 185 2.53 3.30 12.19
C PHE A 185 3.78 4.08 11.83
N GLN A 186 4.58 4.38 12.85
CA GLN A 186 5.99 4.79 12.73
C GLN A 186 6.86 3.90 13.60
N ILE A 187 8.16 3.89 13.31
CA ILE A 187 9.16 3.25 14.16
C ILE A 187 9.31 4.14 15.41
N LYS A 188 9.30 3.52 16.60
CA LYS A 188 9.61 4.21 17.86
C LYS A 188 11.04 4.74 17.84
N THR A 189 11.21 6.00 18.14
CA THR A 189 12.51 6.66 18.33
C THR A 189 13.07 6.38 19.72
#